data_7bf6c1eb74d21ca326402c2f6c6e28b3
#
_entry.id   7bf6c1eb74d21ca326402c2f6c6e28b3
#
_cell.length_a   1.000
_cell.length_b   1.000
_cell.length_c   1.000
_cell.angle_alpha   90.00
_cell.angle_beta   90.00
_cell.angle_gamma   90.00
#
_symmetry.space_group_name_H-M   'P 1'
#
loop_
_entity.id
_entity.type
_entity.pdbx_description
1 polymer ?
#
loop_
_entity_poly.entity_id
_entity_poly.type
_entity_poly.pdbx_seq_one_letter_code
_entity_poly.pdbx_strand_id
1 'polypeptide(L)'
;MRKRWMGLILGFGFATMLAATGALAQQAKMYGTVIDESGVGVPNVKVILAPVDKGSRVEVLAKGKKGSYLIGLIRPGRYAVKVDAAGLALVSIRAEAIGHNDDQKKESKWKLDGRVRLGKATEIQVEDGMEITCDLVVGRATEVTNATGEKTVASGDQVYALLAQKVQKGDCAGALPQIEKFTVDNPAHARAFYLKGYCDAVLEHDDDALAALMKSQALDPAFPGPSTLMGKVYARNERLPEAEAAFKKELEGTTLPLEIQIDALLSLGAVQRDQSKDADAIATFENAMAAAPTRPESYVELSALYAKAGQADKAAAILDKAKDVGADDPLAMLNVGISYFNKKDYGHAESMFRRVTESKASNSDLAMAYGLLGKLQLRDGKNADAIVSFKKCLELDPVGRLAPETEDVLKALKSR
;
A
#
# COMPACT_ATOMS: atom_id res chain seq x y z
N MET A 1 -17.69 8.73 103.77
CA MET A 1 -19.06 8.30 104.11
C MET A 1 -19.64 7.47 103.02
N ARG A 2 -20.10 6.27 103.38
CA ARG A 2 -21.10 5.41 102.73
C ARG A 2 -20.84 5.04 101.28
N LYS A 3 -20.40 3.76 100.96
CA LYS A 3 -21.22 2.53 100.89
C LYS A 3 -22.25 2.62 99.77
N ARG A 4 -22.25 1.74 98.78
CA ARG A 4 -22.68 0.34 98.73
C ARG A 4 -22.70 -0.15 97.31
N TRP A 5 -22.15 -1.28 96.99
CA TRP A 5 -22.68 -2.62 96.78
C TRP A 5 -23.28 -2.89 95.38
N MET A 6 -22.60 -3.76 94.68
CA MET A 6 -22.99 -5.15 94.30
C MET A 6 -24.11 -5.28 93.32
N GLY A 7 -23.77 -5.99 92.23
CA GLY A 7 -24.71 -6.58 91.26
C GLY A 7 -23.97 -7.35 90.18
N LEU A 8 -23.64 -8.60 90.54
CA LEU A 8 -23.16 -9.62 89.62
C LEU A 8 -24.35 -10.09 88.79
N ILE A 9 -24.31 -9.99 87.45
CA ILE A 9 -25.10 -10.82 86.58
C ILE A 9 -24.17 -11.30 85.44
N LEU A 10 -23.88 -12.60 85.49
CA LEU A 10 -23.34 -13.36 84.36
C LEU A 10 -24.35 -13.35 83.26
N GLY A 11 -23.99 -12.68 82.17
CA GLY A 11 -24.66 -12.80 80.88
C GLY A 11 -23.67 -13.37 79.87
N PHE A 12 -23.79 -14.66 79.60
CA PHE A 12 -23.12 -15.30 78.42
C PHE A 12 -23.67 -14.65 77.20
N GLY A 13 -23.00 -13.62 76.70
CA GLY A 13 -23.19 -13.09 75.35
C GLY A 13 -22.22 -13.81 74.41
N PHE A 14 -22.74 -14.74 73.67
CA PHE A 14 -22.07 -15.28 72.48
C PHE A 14 -21.79 -14.11 71.53
N ALA A 15 -20.61 -13.51 71.65
CA ALA A 15 -20.08 -12.68 70.57
C ALA A 15 -19.75 -13.64 69.38
N THR A 16 -20.70 -13.77 68.49
CA THR A 16 -20.40 -14.27 67.19
C THR A 16 -19.37 -13.36 66.55
N MET A 17 -18.10 -13.72 66.72
CA MET A 17 -17.05 -13.27 65.82
C MET A 17 -17.47 -13.72 64.40
N LEU A 18 -18.12 -12.83 63.65
CA LEU A 18 -18.11 -12.92 62.22
C LEU A 18 -16.62 -12.81 61.87
N ALA A 19 -15.96 -13.96 61.77
CA ALA A 19 -14.76 -14.07 61.00
C ALA A 19 -15.18 -13.73 59.55
N ALA A 20 -15.00 -12.47 59.20
CA ALA A 20 -14.90 -12.09 57.81
C ALA A 20 -13.67 -12.84 57.30
N THR A 21 -13.90 -14.08 56.85
CA THR A 21 -12.99 -14.73 55.91
C THR A 21 -13.06 -13.92 54.64
N GLY A 22 -12.45 -12.73 54.66
CA GLY A 22 -12.03 -12.12 53.42
C GLY A 22 -11.09 -13.12 52.81
N ALA A 23 -11.58 -13.82 51.78
CA ALA A 23 -10.72 -14.58 50.91
C ALA A 23 -9.55 -13.65 50.58
N LEU A 24 -8.35 -14.04 51.02
CA LEU A 24 -7.14 -13.33 50.63
C LEU A 24 -7.10 -13.41 49.12
N ALA A 25 -7.51 -12.30 48.48
CA ALA A 25 -7.48 -12.22 47.01
C ALA A 25 -6.11 -12.67 46.57
N GLN A 26 -6.05 -13.77 45.82
CA GLN A 26 -4.80 -14.27 45.26
C GLN A 26 -4.30 -13.21 44.28
N GLN A 27 -3.20 -12.56 44.68
CA GLN A 27 -2.67 -11.46 43.86
C GLN A 27 -2.02 -12.01 42.62
N ALA A 28 -2.30 -11.40 41.47
CA ALA A 28 -1.73 -11.79 40.19
C ALA A 28 -0.22 -11.49 40.14
N LYS A 29 0.46 -12.23 39.30
CA LYS A 29 1.91 -12.09 39.03
C LYS A 29 2.13 -11.99 37.53
N MET A 30 3.07 -11.13 37.12
CA MET A 30 3.54 -11.05 35.75
C MET A 30 5.07 -11.23 35.69
N TYR A 31 5.52 -12.08 34.78
CA TYR A 31 6.93 -12.33 34.55
C TYR A 31 7.20 -12.46 33.04
N GLY A 32 8.43 -12.22 32.65
CA GLY A 32 8.83 -12.31 31.24
C GLY A 32 10.22 -11.77 30.99
N THR A 33 10.49 -11.50 29.75
CA THR A 33 11.77 -10.96 29.31
C THR A 33 11.58 -9.66 28.52
N VAL A 34 12.58 -8.79 28.59
CA VAL A 34 12.74 -7.66 27.68
C VAL A 34 13.85 -8.02 26.73
N ILE A 35 13.52 -8.12 25.45
CA ILE A 35 14.44 -8.49 24.37
C ILE A 35 14.47 -7.39 23.30
N ASP A 36 15.54 -7.30 22.54
CA ASP A 36 15.58 -6.47 21.35
C ASP A 36 14.93 -7.18 20.15
N GLU A 37 14.90 -6.50 18.99
CA GLU A 37 14.32 -7.02 17.76
C GLU A 37 15.07 -8.25 17.19
N SER A 38 16.30 -8.51 17.65
CA SER A 38 17.09 -9.71 17.32
C SER A 38 16.86 -10.87 18.30
N GLY A 39 16.07 -10.66 19.35
CA GLY A 39 15.78 -11.63 20.39
C GLY A 39 16.80 -11.69 21.54
N VAL A 40 17.74 -10.73 21.59
CA VAL A 40 18.74 -10.64 22.65
C VAL A 40 18.16 -9.91 23.86
N GLY A 41 18.39 -10.44 25.06
CA GLY A 41 17.90 -9.85 26.31
C GLY A 41 18.47 -8.48 26.60
N VAL A 42 17.61 -7.53 26.95
CA VAL A 42 17.97 -6.14 27.26
C VAL A 42 17.81 -5.88 28.76
N PRO A 43 18.89 -5.85 29.52
CA PRO A 43 18.84 -5.55 30.96
C PRO A 43 18.66 -4.05 31.23
N ASN A 44 18.32 -3.71 32.45
CA ASN A 44 18.14 -2.33 32.95
C ASN A 44 17.01 -1.53 32.27
N VAL A 45 16.07 -2.20 31.62
CA VAL A 45 14.82 -1.60 31.16
C VAL A 45 13.80 -1.66 32.29
N LYS A 46 13.20 -0.53 32.61
CA LYS A 46 12.11 -0.46 33.59
C LYS A 46 10.81 -0.85 32.90
N VAL A 47 10.18 -1.92 33.36
CA VAL A 47 8.85 -2.37 32.94
C VAL A 47 7.82 -1.77 33.87
N ILE A 48 6.79 -1.16 33.34
CA ILE A 48 5.80 -0.37 34.04
C ILE A 48 4.41 -0.89 33.68
N LEU A 49 3.62 -1.18 34.74
CA LEU A 49 2.17 -1.36 34.63
C LEU A 49 1.50 -0.09 35.16
N ALA A 50 0.97 0.70 34.25
CA ALA A 50 0.19 1.90 34.61
C ALA A 50 -1.29 1.56 34.58
N PRO A 51 -2.04 1.71 35.70
CA PRO A 51 -3.47 1.44 35.73
C PRO A 51 -4.18 2.38 34.74
N VAL A 52 -5.12 1.83 33.95
CA VAL A 52 -5.95 2.60 33.02
C VAL A 52 -7.01 3.37 33.77
N ASP A 53 -7.54 2.74 34.83
CA ASP A 53 -8.48 3.33 35.76
C ASP A 53 -7.73 3.88 37.00
N LYS A 54 -8.43 4.07 38.12
CA LYS A 54 -7.77 4.50 39.36
C LYS A 54 -6.96 3.36 39.99
N GLY A 55 -5.72 3.64 40.35
CA GLY A 55 -4.84 2.65 40.99
C GLY A 55 -3.39 3.12 41.10
N SER A 56 -2.55 2.30 41.72
CA SER A 56 -1.13 2.58 41.85
C SER A 56 -0.35 1.96 40.68
N ARG A 57 0.56 2.74 40.12
CA ARG A 57 1.54 2.28 39.13
C ARG A 57 2.46 1.25 39.79
N VAL A 58 2.74 0.16 39.08
CA VAL A 58 3.72 -0.85 39.48
C VAL A 58 4.86 -0.84 38.51
N GLU A 59 6.08 -0.91 38.99
CA GLU A 59 7.28 -0.91 38.12
C GLU A 59 8.34 -1.86 38.63
N VAL A 60 9.10 -2.43 37.72
CA VAL A 60 10.22 -3.33 38.01
C VAL A 60 11.33 -3.12 36.98
N LEU A 61 12.56 -3.38 37.38
CA LEU A 61 13.72 -3.33 36.47
C LEU A 61 14.03 -4.74 35.92
N ALA A 62 14.11 -4.88 34.61
CA ALA A 62 14.57 -6.10 33.96
C ALA A 62 16.06 -6.32 34.27
N LYS A 63 16.45 -7.55 34.62
CA LYS A 63 17.79 -7.88 35.13
C LYS A 63 18.42 -9.04 34.36
N GLY A 64 19.73 -9.14 34.50
CA GLY A 64 20.53 -10.23 33.94
C GLY A 64 20.64 -10.19 32.40
N LYS A 65 21.47 -11.09 31.85
CA LYS A 65 21.74 -11.15 30.41
C LYS A 65 20.51 -11.47 29.56
N LYS A 66 19.45 -12.05 30.14
CA LYS A 66 18.19 -12.38 29.47
C LYS A 66 17.14 -11.25 29.54
N GLY A 67 17.42 -10.16 30.27
CA GLY A 67 16.44 -9.09 30.47
C GLY A 67 15.20 -9.54 31.26
N SER A 68 15.32 -10.51 32.17
CA SER A 68 14.20 -11.11 32.89
C SER A 68 13.64 -10.18 33.95
N TYR A 69 12.32 -10.20 34.15
CA TYR A 69 11.64 -9.44 35.17
C TYR A 69 10.49 -10.22 35.83
N LEU A 70 10.11 -9.81 37.05
CA LEU A 70 8.95 -10.32 37.77
C LEU A 70 8.26 -9.17 38.47
N ILE A 71 6.99 -9.00 38.20
CA ILE A 71 6.09 -8.12 38.94
C ILE A 71 5.13 -8.99 39.77
N GLY A 72 5.23 -8.92 41.08
CA GLY A 72 4.30 -9.59 41.98
C GLY A 72 3.26 -8.63 42.53
N LEU A 73 2.23 -9.17 43.19
CA LEU A 73 1.22 -8.42 43.91
C LEU A 73 0.44 -7.42 43.03
N ILE A 74 0.10 -7.82 41.78
CA ILE A 74 -0.72 -7.00 40.91
C ILE A 74 -2.19 -7.14 41.34
N ARG A 75 -2.87 -6.01 41.53
CA ARG A 75 -4.32 -5.99 41.82
C ARG A 75 -5.11 -6.21 40.52
N PRO A 76 -6.31 -6.78 40.61
CA PRO A 76 -7.19 -6.85 39.43
C PRO A 76 -7.46 -5.48 38.83
N GLY A 77 -7.52 -5.44 37.47
CA GLY A 77 -7.78 -4.20 36.75
C GLY A 77 -7.18 -4.20 35.34
N ARG A 78 -7.39 -3.09 34.64
CA ARG A 78 -6.77 -2.87 33.35
C ARG A 78 -5.48 -2.07 33.50
N TYR A 79 -4.44 -2.50 32.84
CA TYR A 79 -3.13 -1.88 32.92
C TYR A 79 -2.56 -1.64 31.52
N ALA A 80 -2.03 -0.45 31.30
CA ALA A 80 -1.18 -0.15 30.14
C ALA A 80 0.25 -0.62 30.45
N VAL A 81 0.80 -1.45 29.58
CA VAL A 81 2.19 -1.91 29.66
C VAL A 81 3.09 -0.88 28.99
N LYS A 82 4.12 -0.44 29.67
CA LYS A 82 5.10 0.54 29.19
C LYS A 82 6.52 0.09 29.53
N VAL A 83 7.48 0.61 28.78
CA VAL A 83 8.91 0.50 29.10
C VAL A 83 9.48 1.91 29.30
N ASP A 84 10.46 2.01 30.20
CA ASP A 84 11.21 3.25 30.43
C ASP A 84 12.70 2.91 30.46
N ALA A 85 13.38 3.27 29.38
CA ALA A 85 14.82 3.17 29.23
C ALA A 85 15.29 4.18 28.20
N ALA A 86 16.40 4.84 28.47
CA ALA A 86 16.95 5.83 27.56
C ALA A 86 17.23 5.25 26.18
N GLY A 87 16.66 5.88 25.16
CA GLY A 87 16.85 5.48 23.76
C GLY A 87 16.11 4.21 23.31
N LEU A 88 15.20 3.66 24.11
CA LEU A 88 14.40 2.47 23.77
C LEU A 88 12.91 2.75 23.83
N ALA A 89 12.14 2.11 22.95
CA ALA A 89 10.68 2.10 22.94
C ALA A 89 10.13 0.68 22.81
N LEU A 90 8.95 0.45 23.35
CA LEU A 90 8.24 -0.82 23.21
C LEU A 90 7.74 -0.99 21.77
N VAL A 91 8.20 -2.03 21.10
CA VAL A 91 7.89 -2.36 19.70
C VAL A 91 6.73 -3.34 19.59
N SER A 92 6.83 -4.43 20.33
CA SER A 92 5.79 -5.45 20.39
C SER A 92 5.71 -6.10 21.75
N ILE A 93 4.59 -6.78 21.99
CA ILE A 93 4.30 -7.49 23.23
C ILE A 93 3.73 -8.87 22.88
N ARG A 94 4.22 -9.88 23.56
CA ARG A 94 3.62 -11.20 23.59
C ARG A 94 3.28 -11.54 25.03
N ALA A 95 1.98 -11.62 25.35
CA ALA A 95 1.53 -11.93 26.69
C ALA A 95 0.47 -13.03 26.64
N GLU A 96 0.57 -13.95 27.59
CA GLU A 96 -0.42 -14.99 27.84
C GLU A 96 -0.75 -14.99 29.33
N ALA A 97 -2.02 -15.23 29.67
CA ALA A 97 -2.44 -15.31 31.04
C ALA A 97 -3.33 -16.53 31.26
N ILE A 98 -3.12 -17.16 32.42
CA ILE A 98 -3.94 -18.26 32.91
C ILE A 98 -4.37 -17.84 34.33
N GLY A 99 -5.67 -17.75 34.57
CA GLY A 99 -6.26 -17.48 35.86
C GLY A 99 -7.01 -18.72 36.37
N HIS A 100 -6.78 -19.08 37.64
CA HIS A 100 -7.57 -20.08 38.34
C HIS A 100 -8.41 -19.37 39.39
N ASN A 101 -9.72 -19.43 39.26
CA ASN A 101 -10.63 -18.97 40.28
C ASN A 101 -11.20 -20.18 41.01
N ASP A 102 -10.63 -20.51 42.18
CA ASP A 102 -11.01 -21.69 42.96
C ASP A 102 -12.48 -21.66 43.44
N ASP A 103 -13.03 -20.46 43.65
CA ASP A 103 -14.42 -20.29 44.12
C ASP A 103 -15.46 -20.57 43.00
N GLN A 104 -15.08 -20.39 41.74
CA GLN A 104 -16.00 -20.59 40.61
C GLN A 104 -15.63 -21.74 39.70
N LYS A 105 -14.54 -22.45 39.90
CA LYS A 105 -13.97 -23.49 39.00
C LYS A 105 -13.86 -23.03 37.55
N LYS A 106 -13.56 -21.75 37.34
CA LYS A 106 -13.52 -21.09 36.05
C LYS A 106 -12.07 -20.75 35.69
N GLU A 107 -11.55 -21.28 34.62
CA GLU A 107 -10.29 -20.87 34.01
C GLU A 107 -10.52 -19.65 33.13
N SER A 108 -9.81 -18.57 33.42
CA SER A 108 -9.72 -17.41 32.50
C SER A 108 -8.41 -17.50 31.72
N LYS A 109 -8.51 -17.53 30.39
CA LYS A 109 -7.33 -17.54 29.50
C LYS A 109 -7.45 -16.41 28.50
N TRP A 110 -6.37 -15.67 28.31
CA TRP A 110 -6.25 -14.73 27.22
C TRP A 110 -4.83 -14.72 26.65
N LYS A 111 -4.72 -14.34 25.39
CA LYS A 111 -3.46 -14.19 24.69
C LYS A 111 -3.43 -12.85 23.95
N LEU A 112 -2.31 -12.16 24.08
CA LEU A 112 -2.02 -10.93 23.37
C LEU A 112 -0.69 -11.12 22.64
N ASP A 113 -0.71 -11.02 21.31
CA ASP A 113 0.49 -11.07 20.48
C ASP A 113 0.35 -10.01 19.40
N GLY A 114 1.24 -9.02 19.38
CA GLY A 114 1.13 -7.98 18.41
C GLY A 114 2.09 -6.80 18.57
N ARG A 115 2.20 -6.03 17.50
CA ARG A 115 2.97 -4.79 17.49
C ARG A 115 2.25 -3.68 18.21
N VAL A 116 2.99 -2.90 18.98
CA VAL A 116 2.48 -1.70 19.66
C VAL A 116 2.21 -0.62 18.61
N ARG A 117 0.98 -0.09 18.63
CA ARG A 117 0.60 1.02 17.73
C ARG A 117 0.90 2.35 18.40
N LEU A 118 1.49 3.27 17.63
CA LEU A 118 1.77 4.62 18.11
C LEU A 118 0.49 5.33 18.59
N GLY A 119 0.57 5.94 19.77
CA GLY A 119 -0.55 6.65 20.39
C GLY A 119 -1.65 5.76 20.99
N LYS A 120 -1.50 4.42 20.96
CA LYS A 120 -2.39 3.50 21.68
C LYS A 120 -1.63 2.79 22.78
N ALA A 121 -2.16 2.86 24.00
CA ALA A 121 -1.65 2.06 25.10
C ALA A 121 -1.90 0.57 24.80
N THR A 122 -0.90 -0.28 25.06
CA THR A 122 -1.08 -1.72 25.03
C THR A 122 -1.63 -2.13 26.39
N GLU A 123 -2.90 -2.47 26.43
CA GLU A 123 -3.60 -2.78 27.68
C GLU A 123 -3.69 -4.28 27.89
N ILE A 124 -3.50 -4.70 29.14
CA ILE A 124 -3.74 -6.06 29.61
C ILE A 124 -4.83 -6.04 30.70
N GLN A 125 -5.64 -7.08 30.73
CA GLN A 125 -6.61 -7.31 31.77
C GLN A 125 -6.00 -8.25 32.80
N VAL A 126 -6.01 -7.86 34.06
CA VAL A 126 -5.53 -8.66 35.19
C VAL A 126 -6.70 -9.02 36.10
N GLU A 127 -6.85 -10.30 36.39
CA GLU A 127 -7.83 -10.83 37.34
C GLU A 127 -7.12 -11.42 38.58
N ASP A 128 -7.85 -11.68 39.64
CA ASP A 128 -7.30 -12.30 40.86
C ASP A 128 -6.66 -13.66 40.54
N GLY A 129 -5.49 -13.90 41.12
CA GLY A 129 -4.76 -15.17 41.01
C GLY A 129 -4.15 -15.45 39.63
N MET A 130 -4.18 -14.50 38.68
CA MET A 130 -3.62 -14.70 37.36
C MET A 130 -2.10 -14.81 37.37
N GLU A 131 -1.59 -15.78 36.63
CA GLU A 131 -0.19 -15.81 36.21
C GLU A 131 -0.06 -15.37 34.75
N ILE A 132 0.72 -14.31 34.56
CA ILE A 132 0.89 -13.66 33.23
C ILE A 132 2.34 -13.83 32.80
N THR A 133 2.54 -14.51 31.67
CA THR A 133 3.84 -14.48 30.96
C THR A 133 3.79 -13.34 29.96
N CYS A 134 4.77 -12.44 29.98
CA CYS A 134 4.75 -11.26 29.13
C CYS A 134 6.16 -10.92 28.63
N ASP A 135 6.45 -11.21 27.37
CA ASP A 135 7.70 -10.84 26.72
C ASP A 135 7.53 -9.53 25.96
N LEU A 136 8.47 -8.61 26.17
CA LEU A 136 8.46 -7.27 25.62
C LEU A 136 9.62 -7.12 24.63
N VAL A 137 9.32 -6.75 23.39
CA VAL A 137 10.35 -6.42 22.39
C VAL A 137 10.54 -4.91 22.41
N VAL A 138 11.78 -4.47 22.57
CA VAL A 138 12.16 -3.05 22.54
C VAL A 138 13.07 -2.77 21.35
N GLY A 139 12.91 -1.58 20.75
CA GLY A 139 13.74 -1.08 19.67
C GLY A 139 14.26 0.33 19.99
N ARG A 140 15.10 0.88 19.11
CA ARG A 140 15.60 2.26 19.27
C ARG A 140 14.43 3.24 19.30
N ALA A 141 14.49 4.13 20.28
CA ALA A 141 13.49 5.18 20.45
C ALA A 141 13.88 6.42 19.63
N THR A 142 12.94 6.95 18.85
CA THR A 142 13.10 8.24 18.16
C THR A 142 11.99 9.18 18.62
N GLU A 143 12.34 10.43 18.95
CA GLU A 143 11.31 11.45 19.19
C GLU A 143 10.57 11.75 17.89
N VAL A 144 9.26 11.60 17.90
CA VAL A 144 8.38 11.97 16.79
C VAL A 144 7.31 12.93 17.29
N THR A 145 6.95 13.88 16.46
CA THR A 145 5.80 14.76 16.71
C THR A 145 4.59 14.14 16.03
N ASN A 146 3.55 13.83 16.81
CA ASN A 146 2.31 13.32 16.29
C ASN A 146 1.50 14.40 15.54
N ALA A 147 0.39 14.02 14.93
CA ALA A 147 -0.46 14.95 14.18
C ALA A 147 -1.07 16.08 15.04
N THR A 148 -1.02 15.95 16.37
CA THR A 148 -1.51 16.97 17.33
C THR A 148 -0.39 17.86 17.86
N GLY A 149 0.87 17.69 17.38
CA GLY A 149 2.02 18.49 17.82
C GLY A 149 2.70 18.00 19.11
N GLU A 150 2.26 16.87 19.67
CA GLU A 150 2.88 16.26 20.85
C GLU A 150 4.12 15.46 20.49
N LYS A 151 5.20 15.64 21.25
CA LYS A 151 6.41 14.82 21.13
C LYS A 151 6.20 13.47 21.83
N THR A 152 6.31 12.40 21.08
CA THR A 152 6.24 11.02 21.57
C THR A 152 7.51 10.26 21.21
N VAL A 153 7.81 9.22 21.97
CA VAL A 153 8.94 8.34 21.68
C VAL A 153 8.41 7.13 20.88
N ALA A 154 8.98 6.90 19.70
CA ALA A 154 8.58 5.85 18.78
C ALA A 154 9.73 4.90 18.48
N SER A 155 9.43 3.63 18.22
CA SER A 155 10.40 2.69 17.66
C SER A 155 10.71 2.99 16.19
N GLY A 156 11.78 2.43 15.66
CA GLY A 156 12.11 2.55 14.25
C GLY A 156 10.95 2.17 13.32
N ASP A 157 10.28 1.04 13.57
CA ASP A 157 9.11 0.61 12.80
C ASP A 157 7.94 1.60 12.88
N GLN A 158 7.72 2.21 14.05
CA GLN A 158 6.65 3.19 14.23
C GLN A 158 6.95 4.49 13.49
N VAL A 159 8.22 4.94 13.51
CA VAL A 159 8.68 6.10 12.72
C VAL A 159 8.51 5.82 11.24
N TYR A 160 8.97 4.65 10.78
CA TYR A 160 8.80 4.25 9.39
C TYR A 160 7.31 4.25 8.98
N ALA A 161 6.41 3.69 9.80
CA ALA A 161 4.98 3.67 9.50
C ALA A 161 4.37 5.08 9.36
N LEU A 162 4.81 6.03 10.18
CA LEU A 162 4.40 7.44 10.05
C LEU A 162 4.90 8.09 8.77
N LEU A 163 6.17 7.83 8.43
CA LEU A 163 6.77 8.35 7.19
C LEU A 163 6.07 7.76 5.96
N ALA A 164 5.81 6.45 5.96
CA ALA A 164 5.06 5.77 4.91
C ALA A 164 3.64 6.34 4.75
N GLN A 165 2.97 6.65 5.87
CA GLN A 165 1.65 7.28 5.82
C GLN A 165 1.68 8.69 5.22
N LYS A 166 2.71 9.50 5.51
CA LYS A 166 2.89 10.82 4.88
C LYS A 166 3.06 10.69 3.37
N VAL A 167 3.91 9.75 2.94
CA VAL A 167 4.16 9.49 1.52
C VAL A 167 2.91 9.00 0.81
N GLN A 168 2.11 8.11 1.44
CA GLN A 168 0.82 7.68 0.90
C GLN A 168 -0.18 8.82 0.70
N LYS A 169 -0.06 9.89 1.51
CA LYS A 169 -0.86 11.12 1.35
C LYS A 169 -0.31 12.08 0.29
N GLY A 170 0.76 11.71 -0.41
CA GLY A 170 1.41 12.51 -1.44
C GLY A 170 2.43 13.53 -0.92
N ASP A 171 2.73 13.55 0.38
CA ASP A 171 3.67 14.50 0.99
C ASP A 171 5.12 13.98 0.95
N CYS A 172 5.65 13.74 -0.25
CA CYS A 172 7.06 13.36 -0.43
C CYS A 172 8.01 14.47 -0.01
N ALA A 173 7.75 15.72 -0.39
CA ALA A 173 8.61 16.85 -0.07
C ALA A 173 8.74 17.08 1.45
N GLY A 174 7.63 17.00 2.19
CA GLY A 174 7.65 17.13 3.64
C GLY A 174 8.16 15.88 4.39
N ALA A 175 8.13 14.72 3.75
CA ALA A 175 8.59 13.47 4.35
C ALA A 175 10.10 13.24 4.12
N LEU A 176 10.65 13.64 2.98
CA LEU A 176 12.02 13.30 2.54
C LEU A 176 13.11 13.64 3.56
N PRO A 177 13.17 14.84 4.17
CA PRO A 177 14.21 15.14 5.17
C PRO A 177 14.13 14.22 6.41
N GLN A 178 12.92 13.78 6.76
CA GLN A 178 12.72 12.87 7.89
C GLN A 178 13.10 11.43 7.52
N ILE A 179 12.82 11.01 6.27
CA ILE A 179 13.23 9.70 5.72
C ILE A 179 14.76 9.63 5.63
N GLU A 180 15.42 10.69 5.18
CA GLU A 180 16.88 10.77 5.12
C GLU A 180 17.50 10.59 6.50
N LYS A 181 17.04 11.36 7.49
CA LYS A 181 17.48 11.18 8.86
C LYS A 181 17.24 9.75 9.35
N PHE A 182 16.05 9.20 9.05
CA PHE A 182 15.70 7.83 9.46
C PHE A 182 16.63 6.78 8.82
N THR A 183 16.99 6.93 7.54
CA THR A 183 17.91 6.01 6.86
C THR A 183 19.34 6.08 7.38
N VAL A 184 19.79 7.26 7.86
CA VAL A 184 21.07 7.42 8.55
C VAL A 184 21.07 6.68 9.89
N ASP A 185 19.98 6.84 10.68
CA ASP A 185 19.83 6.20 11.98
C ASP A 185 19.59 4.69 11.87
N ASN A 186 19.05 4.22 10.73
CA ASN A 186 18.69 2.82 10.48
C ASN A 186 19.25 2.31 9.13
N PRO A 187 20.57 2.17 8.98
CA PRO A 187 21.23 1.91 7.70
C PRO A 187 20.96 0.53 7.10
N ALA A 188 20.34 -0.38 7.86
CA ALA A 188 19.94 -1.72 7.41
C ALA A 188 18.44 -1.85 7.07
N HIS A 189 17.67 -0.74 7.11
CA HIS A 189 16.24 -0.77 6.91
C HIS A 189 15.88 -0.66 5.42
N ALA A 190 15.81 -1.78 4.71
CA ALA A 190 15.56 -1.84 3.25
C ALA A 190 14.34 -1.01 2.79
N ARG A 191 13.21 -1.17 3.50
CA ARG A 191 11.95 -0.46 3.15
C ARG A 191 12.06 1.06 3.30
N ALA A 192 12.91 1.57 4.19
CA ALA A 192 13.11 3.00 4.33
C ALA A 192 13.90 3.57 3.14
N PHE A 193 14.89 2.82 2.64
CA PHE A 193 15.57 3.18 1.40
C PHE A 193 14.67 3.13 0.19
N TYR A 194 13.74 2.16 0.12
CA TYR A 194 12.69 2.18 -0.91
C TYR A 194 11.82 3.43 -0.82
N LEU A 195 11.37 3.79 0.38
CA LEU A 195 10.55 4.98 0.60
C LEU A 195 11.30 6.27 0.24
N LYS A 196 12.62 6.33 0.56
CA LYS A 196 13.51 7.43 0.11
C LYS A 196 13.52 7.50 -1.41
N GLY A 197 13.87 6.40 -2.07
CA GLY A 197 13.95 6.35 -3.53
C GLY A 197 12.61 6.64 -4.22
N TYR A 198 11.47 6.26 -3.61
CA TYR A 198 10.15 6.64 -4.10
C TYR A 198 9.95 8.16 -4.05
N CYS A 199 10.26 8.79 -2.90
CA CYS A 199 10.11 10.23 -2.78
C CYS A 199 11.07 11.00 -3.70
N ASP A 200 12.32 10.56 -3.80
CA ASP A 200 13.28 11.15 -4.72
C ASP A 200 12.80 11.04 -6.18
N ALA A 201 12.25 9.87 -6.57
CA ALA A 201 11.69 9.68 -7.92
C ALA A 201 10.47 10.57 -8.20
N VAL A 202 9.60 10.77 -7.20
CA VAL A 202 8.44 11.69 -7.30
C VAL A 202 8.89 13.15 -7.42
N LEU A 203 9.99 13.52 -6.76
CA LEU A 203 10.56 14.86 -6.79
C LEU A 203 11.57 15.06 -7.94
N GLU A 204 11.71 14.07 -8.82
CA GLU A 204 12.59 14.07 -9.97
C GLU A 204 14.09 14.17 -9.62
N HIS A 205 14.46 13.75 -8.41
CA HIS A 205 15.85 13.58 -7.98
C HIS A 205 16.35 12.19 -8.42
N ASP A 206 16.48 11.96 -9.71
CA ASP A 206 16.63 10.64 -10.31
C ASP A 206 17.87 9.86 -9.86
N ASP A 207 19.03 10.51 -9.73
CA ASP A 207 20.26 9.88 -9.27
C ASP A 207 20.15 9.42 -7.81
N ASP A 208 19.57 10.25 -6.93
CA ASP A 208 19.33 9.92 -5.53
C ASP A 208 18.29 8.79 -5.40
N ALA A 209 17.25 8.81 -6.24
CA ALA A 209 16.24 7.75 -6.32
C ALA A 209 16.89 6.40 -6.67
N LEU A 210 17.69 6.35 -7.74
CA LEU A 210 18.39 5.14 -8.15
C LEU A 210 19.33 4.63 -7.06
N ALA A 211 20.11 5.52 -6.43
CA ALA A 211 21.03 5.15 -5.36
C ALA A 211 20.29 4.54 -4.15
N ALA A 212 19.18 5.16 -3.73
CA ALA A 212 18.37 4.66 -2.63
C ALA A 212 17.70 3.33 -2.95
N LEU A 213 17.16 3.16 -4.16
CA LEU A 213 16.52 1.92 -4.61
C LEU A 213 17.51 0.76 -4.74
N MET A 214 18.71 1.01 -5.27
CA MET A 214 19.79 0.02 -5.30
C MET A 214 20.18 -0.40 -3.88
N LYS A 215 20.25 0.55 -2.94
CA LYS A 215 20.53 0.24 -1.54
C LYS A 215 19.42 -0.61 -0.91
N SER A 216 18.17 -0.28 -1.17
CA SER A 216 17.00 -1.08 -0.74
C SER A 216 17.12 -2.53 -1.21
N GLN A 217 17.36 -2.71 -2.52
CA GLN A 217 17.50 -4.03 -3.14
C GLN A 217 18.71 -4.82 -2.62
N ALA A 218 19.84 -4.15 -2.33
CA ALA A 218 21.01 -4.78 -1.76
C ALA A 218 20.78 -5.26 -0.32
N LEU A 219 19.96 -4.56 0.46
CA LEU A 219 19.61 -4.90 1.83
C LEU A 219 18.56 -6.03 1.91
N ASP A 220 17.62 -6.07 0.99
CA ASP A 220 16.60 -7.10 0.90
C ASP A 220 16.33 -7.41 -0.58
N PRO A 221 17.05 -8.37 -1.18
CA PRO A 221 16.88 -8.74 -2.59
C PRO A 221 15.49 -9.32 -2.93
N ALA A 222 14.76 -9.81 -1.92
CA ALA A 222 13.42 -10.37 -2.09
C ALA A 222 12.30 -9.31 -1.90
N PHE A 223 12.65 -8.11 -1.45
CA PHE A 223 11.68 -7.04 -1.27
C PHE A 223 11.17 -6.55 -2.64
N PRO A 224 9.84 -6.66 -2.92
CA PRO A 224 9.29 -6.30 -4.22
C PRO A 224 9.16 -4.78 -4.38
N GLY A 225 9.32 -4.31 -5.61
CA GLY A 225 9.08 -2.93 -6.03
C GLY A 225 10.29 -2.08 -6.38
N PRO A 226 11.49 -2.27 -5.77
CA PRO A 226 12.64 -1.43 -6.11
C PRO A 226 13.02 -1.48 -7.59
N SER A 227 13.05 -2.67 -8.20
CA SER A 227 13.40 -2.81 -9.61
C SER A 227 12.35 -2.20 -10.53
N THR A 228 11.07 -2.32 -10.21
CA THR A 228 9.99 -1.66 -10.95
C THR A 228 10.14 -0.14 -10.93
N LEU A 229 10.44 0.42 -9.77
CA LEU A 229 10.60 1.86 -9.64
C LEU A 229 11.88 2.37 -10.33
N MET A 230 12.99 1.62 -10.23
CA MET A 230 14.21 1.93 -11.02
C MET A 230 13.92 1.91 -12.51
N GLY A 231 13.17 0.91 -12.99
CA GLY A 231 12.75 0.82 -14.38
C GLY A 231 11.97 2.05 -14.84
N LYS A 232 11.05 2.56 -14.02
CA LYS A 232 10.31 3.79 -14.32
C LYS A 232 11.21 5.03 -14.37
N VAL A 233 12.16 5.15 -13.44
CA VAL A 233 13.15 6.24 -13.46
C VAL A 233 14.02 6.17 -14.71
N TYR A 234 14.50 4.98 -15.07
CA TYR A 234 15.27 4.80 -16.31
C TYR A 234 14.45 5.15 -17.55
N ALA A 235 13.19 4.69 -17.63
CA ALA A 235 12.32 4.96 -18.77
C ALA A 235 12.03 6.46 -18.94
N ARG A 236 11.78 7.18 -17.86
CA ARG A 236 11.62 8.64 -17.88
C ARG A 236 12.84 9.37 -18.41
N ASN A 237 14.03 8.84 -18.16
CA ASN A 237 15.30 9.36 -18.66
C ASN A 237 15.72 8.78 -20.01
N GLU A 238 14.79 8.19 -20.77
CA GLU A 238 15.02 7.59 -22.09
C GLU A 238 16.07 6.46 -22.08
N ARG A 239 16.44 5.94 -20.93
CA ARG A 239 17.36 4.82 -20.74
C ARG A 239 16.60 3.49 -20.87
N LEU A 240 16.01 3.28 -22.05
CA LEU A 240 15.09 2.18 -22.29
C LEU A 240 15.71 0.78 -22.10
N PRO A 241 16.97 0.50 -22.47
CA PRO A 241 17.59 -0.81 -22.20
C PRO A 241 17.71 -1.12 -20.71
N GLU A 242 18.10 -0.13 -19.88
CA GLU A 242 18.21 -0.30 -18.44
C GLU A 242 16.82 -0.42 -17.78
N ALA A 243 15.83 0.31 -18.29
CA ALA A 243 14.44 0.18 -17.86
C ALA A 243 13.92 -1.25 -18.09
N GLU A 244 14.12 -1.77 -19.30
CA GLU A 244 13.73 -3.14 -19.66
C GLU A 244 14.39 -4.18 -18.73
N ALA A 245 15.70 -4.03 -18.49
CA ALA A 245 16.43 -4.93 -17.61
C ALA A 245 15.90 -4.88 -16.17
N ALA A 246 15.58 -3.69 -15.68
CA ALA A 246 15.05 -3.51 -14.33
C ALA A 246 13.66 -4.15 -14.16
N PHE A 247 12.73 -3.96 -15.13
CA PHE A 247 11.41 -4.59 -15.08
C PHE A 247 11.49 -6.11 -15.20
N LYS A 248 12.34 -6.64 -16.07
CA LYS A 248 12.57 -8.09 -16.18
C LYS A 248 13.09 -8.66 -14.85
N LYS A 249 14.04 -7.97 -14.20
CA LYS A 249 14.58 -8.38 -12.91
C LYS A 249 13.49 -8.43 -11.82
N GLU A 250 12.55 -7.49 -11.80
CA GLU A 250 11.41 -7.55 -10.87
C GLU A 250 10.58 -8.81 -11.10
N LEU A 251 10.31 -9.13 -12.38
CA LEU A 251 9.46 -10.27 -12.78
C LEU A 251 10.12 -11.65 -12.57
N GLU A 252 11.43 -11.70 -12.32
CA GLU A 252 12.13 -12.94 -11.91
C GLU A 252 11.77 -13.38 -10.48
N GLY A 253 11.20 -12.48 -9.67
CA GLY A 253 10.75 -12.77 -8.32
C GLY A 253 9.63 -13.82 -8.28
N THR A 254 9.80 -14.85 -7.44
CA THR A 254 8.88 -16.00 -7.37
C THR A 254 7.56 -15.71 -6.67
N THR A 255 7.47 -14.61 -5.91
CA THR A 255 6.29 -14.29 -5.07
C THR A 255 6.04 -12.78 -5.07
N LEU A 256 5.66 -12.24 -6.23
CA LEU A 256 5.31 -10.82 -6.33
C LEU A 256 3.85 -10.58 -5.94
N PRO A 257 3.55 -9.51 -5.19
CA PRO A 257 2.20 -9.00 -5.09
C PRO A 257 1.64 -8.73 -6.50
N LEU A 258 0.38 -9.11 -6.74
CA LEU A 258 -0.24 -9.02 -8.06
C LEU A 258 -0.15 -7.61 -8.66
N GLU A 259 -0.36 -6.57 -7.84
CA GLU A 259 -0.27 -5.18 -8.29
C GLU A 259 1.13 -4.79 -8.79
N ILE A 260 2.20 -5.27 -8.12
CA ILE A 260 3.58 -5.02 -8.56
C ILE A 260 3.88 -5.81 -9.84
N GLN A 261 3.40 -7.05 -9.93
CA GLN A 261 3.55 -7.86 -11.15
C GLN A 261 2.89 -7.19 -12.35
N ILE A 262 1.65 -6.71 -12.20
CA ILE A 262 0.91 -6.02 -13.26
C ILE A 262 1.63 -4.73 -13.66
N ASP A 263 2.03 -3.92 -12.69
CA ASP A 263 2.73 -2.65 -12.92
C ASP A 263 4.05 -2.87 -13.67
N ALA A 264 4.82 -3.88 -13.28
CA ALA A 264 6.06 -4.26 -13.96
C ALA A 264 5.80 -4.76 -15.41
N LEU A 265 4.77 -5.60 -15.63
CA LEU A 265 4.42 -6.09 -16.95
C LEU A 265 3.95 -4.95 -17.87
N LEU A 266 3.06 -4.08 -17.41
CA LEU A 266 2.57 -2.94 -18.19
C LEU A 266 3.72 -2.00 -18.58
N SER A 267 4.59 -1.70 -17.61
CA SER A 267 5.74 -0.83 -17.82
C SER A 267 6.78 -1.46 -18.76
N LEU A 268 7.02 -2.77 -18.63
CA LEU A 268 7.91 -3.52 -19.52
C LEU A 268 7.38 -3.52 -20.95
N GLY A 269 6.09 -3.82 -21.15
CA GLY A 269 5.47 -3.80 -22.47
C GLY A 269 5.55 -2.44 -23.14
N ALA A 270 5.33 -1.36 -22.37
CA ALA A 270 5.47 0.01 -22.86
C ALA A 270 6.90 0.31 -23.32
N VAL A 271 7.91 -0.03 -22.51
CA VAL A 271 9.33 0.17 -22.87
C VAL A 271 9.71 -0.64 -24.11
N GLN A 272 9.25 -1.90 -24.24
CA GLN A 272 9.49 -2.73 -25.40
C GLN A 272 8.85 -2.13 -26.67
N ARG A 273 7.62 -1.61 -26.57
CA ARG A 273 6.96 -0.87 -27.65
C ARG A 273 7.77 0.35 -28.07
N ASP A 274 8.25 1.14 -27.11
CA ASP A 274 9.03 2.36 -27.39
C ASP A 274 10.40 2.05 -28.00
N GLN A 275 10.95 0.85 -27.73
CA GLN A 275 12.12 0.30 -28.42
C GLN A 275 11.79 -0.32 -29.78
N SER A 276 10.52 -0.25 -30.24
CA SER A 276 10.05 -0.92 -31.46
C SER A 276 10.18 -2.45 -31.46
N LYS A 277 10.23 -3.06 -30.27
CA LYS A 277 10.19 -4.51 -30.05
C LYS A 277 8.74 -4.99 -29.98
N ASP A 278 7.97 -4.75 -31.03
CA ASP A 278 6.51 -4.93 -31.03
C ASP A 278 6.09 -6.38 -30.67
N ALA A 279 6.84 -7.39 -31.11
CA ALA A 279 6.53 -8.80 -30.79
C ALA A 279 6.70 -9.10 -29.29
N ASP A 280 7.77 -8.60 -28.68
CA ASP A 280 8.01 -8.76 -27.25
C ASP A 280 6.96 -7.99 -26.43
N ALA A 281 6.61 -6.77 -26.86
CA ALA A 281 5.58 -5.96 -26.22
C ALA A 281 4.21 -6.67 -26.25
N ILE A 282 3.82 -7.25 -27.38
CA ILE A 282 2.58 -8.03 -27.49
C ILE A 282 2.59 -9.17 -26.48
N ALA A 283 3.64 -9.98 -26.44
CA ALA A 283 3.72 -11.10 -25.50
C ALA A 283 3.66 -10.63 -24.03
N THR A 284 4.31 -9.51 -23.71
CA THR A 284 4.30 -8.94 -22.37
C THR A 284 2.91 -8.42 -21.98
N PHE A 285 2.21 -7.71 -22.86
CA PHE A 285 0.85 -7.25 -22.59
C PHE A 285 -0.18 -8.40 -22.55
N GLU A 286 0.03 -9.48 -23.31
CA GLU A 286 -0.77 -10.70 -23.20
C GLU A 286 -0.63 -11.32 -21.80
N ASN A 287 0.59 -11.36 -21.25
CA ASN A 287 0.85 -11.80 -19.87
C ASN A 287 0.18 -10.87 -18.86
N ALA A 288 0.24 -9.54 -19.05
CA ALA A 288 -0.44 -8.57 -18.20
C ALA A 288 -1.96 -8.78 -18.22
N MET A 289 -2.54 -8.97 -19.40
CA MET A 289 -3.98 -9.25 -19.56
C MET A 289 -4.39 -10.56 -18.89
N ALA A 290 -3.54 -11.60 -18.99
CA ALA A 290 -3.80 -12.89 -18.35
C ALA A 290 -3.73 -12.79 -16.81
N ALA A 291 -2.78 -12.01 -16.28
CA ALA A 291 -2.63 -11.79 -14.83
C ALA A 291 -3.77 -10.93 -14.25
N ALA A 292 -4.27 -9.97 -15.02
CA ALA A 292 -5.32 -9.04 -14.60
C ALA A 292 -6.37 -8.82 -15.69
N PRO A 293 -7.29 -9.77 -15.91
CA PRO A 293 -8.27 -9.71 -16.99
C PRO A 293 -9.28 -8.56 -16.90
N THR A 294 -9.38 -7.92 -15.75
CA THR A 294 -10.30 -6.78 -15.52
C THR A 294 -9.61 -5.42 -15.69
N ARG A 295 -8.31 -5.40 -15.94
CA ARG A 295 -7.53 -4.17 -16.11
C ARG A 295 -7.56 -3.74 -17.58
N PRO A 296 -8.04 -2.51 -17.88
CA PRO A 296 -8.23 -2.05 -19.26
C PRO A 296 -6.92 -1.76 -20.02
N GLU A 297 -5.85 -1.42 -19.33
CA GLU A 297 -4.63 -0.89 -19.93
C GLU A 297 -3.99 -1.86 -20.95
N SER A 298 -3.91 -3.15 -20.62
CA SER A 298 -3.33 -4.16 -21.51
C SER A 298 -4.14 -4.37 -22.80
N TYR A 299 -5.47 -4.22 -22.73
CA TYR A 299 -6.33 -4.35 -23.91
C TYR A 299 -6.12 -3.21 -24.89
N VAL A 300 -6.00 -1.98 -24.40
CA VAL A 300 -5.74 -0.79 -25.22
C VAL A 300 -4.41 -0.94 -25.96
N GLU A 301 -3.35 -1.27 -25.23
CA GLU A 301 -2.00 -1.44 -25.80
C GLU A 301 -1.93 -2.60 -26.80
N LEU A 302 -2.53 -3.75 -26.48
CA LEU A 302 -2.58 -4.90 -27.41
C LEU A 302 -3.35 -4.58 -28.69
N SER A 303 -4.50 -3.89 -28.59
CA SER A 303 -5.27 -3.53 -29.78
C SER A 303 -4.47 -2.61 -30.69
N ALA A 304 -3.76 -1.63 -30.14
CA ALA A 304 -2.91 -0.71 -30.89
C ALA A 304 -1.74 -1.45 -31.58
N LEU A 305 -1.06 -2.35 -30.85
CA LEU A 305 0.06 -3.13 -31.41
C LEU A 305 -0.39 -4.11 -32.49
N TYR A 306 -1.51 -4.82 -32.29
CA TYR A 306 -2.07 -5.69 -33.33
C TYR A 306 -2.52 -4.90 -34.55
N ALA A 307 -3.11 -3.71 -34.33
CA ALA A 307 -3.47 -2.83 -35.46
C ALA A 307 -2.24 -2.36 -36.24
N LYS A 308 -1.18 -1.94 -35.55
CA LYS A 308 0.12 -1.57 -36.15
C LYS A 308 0.75 -2.72 -36.93
N ALA A 309 0.66 -3.94 -36.41
CA ALA A 309 1.14 -5.15 -37.08
C ALA A 309 0.25 -5.61 -38.26
N GLY A 310 -0.81 -4.86 -38.58
CA GLY A 310 -1.76 -5.23 -39.64
C GLY A 310 -2.68 -6.40 -39.25
N GLN A 311 -2.74 -6.82 -38.02
CA GLN A 311 -3.58 -7.92 -37.50
C GLN A 311 -4.94 -7.37 -37.00
N ALA A 312 -5.67 -6.69 -37.90
CA ALA A 312 -6.87 -5.94 -37.59
C ALA A 312 -7.96 -6.78 -36.88
N ASP A 313 -8.12 -8.07 -37.29
CA ASP A 313 -9.12 -8.95 -36.66
C ASP A 313 -8.80 -9.25 -35.18
N LYS A 314 -7.53 -9.48 -34.87
CA LYS A 314 -7.09 -9.65 -33.49
C LYS A 314 -7.26 -8.36 -32.71
N ALA A 315 -6.91 -7.23 -33.28
CA ALA A 315 -7.08 -5.92 -32.67
C ALA A 315 -8.56 -5.64 -32.33
N ALA A 316 -9.49 -5.94 -33.25
CA ALA A 316 -10.90 -5.79 -33.03
C ALA A 316 -11.43 -6.74 -31.94
N ALA A 317 -11.01 -8.01 -31.94
CA ALA A 317 -11.39 -8.97 -30.91
C ALA A 317 -10.90 -8.56 -29.51
N ILE A 318 -9.73 -7.91 -29.40
CA ILE A 318 -9.24 -7.36 -28.14
C ILE A 318 -10.08 -6.15 -27.72
N LEU A 319 -10.44 -5.25 -28.64
CA LEU A 319 -11.32 -4.11 -28.34
C LEU A 319 -12.72 -4.53 -27.87
N ASP A 320 -13.28 -5.59 -28.44
CA ASP A 320 -14.57 -6.09 -28.00
C ASP A 320 -14.49 -6.62 -26.55
N LYS A 321 -13.40 -7.32 -26.19
CA LYS A 321 -13.15 -7.69 -24.78
C LYS A 321 -12.89 -6.48 -23.89
N ALA A 322 -12.19 -5.46 -24.39
CA ALA A 322 -11.93 -4.22 -23.65
C ALA A 322 -13.23 -3.50 -23.24
N LYS A 323 -14.24 -3.53 -24.09
CA LYS A 323 -15.56 -2.97 -23.81
C LYS A 323 -16.20 -3.60 -22.56
N ASP A 324 -16.05 -4.91 -22.38
CA ASP A 324 -16.63 -5.64 -21.25
C ASP A 324 -15.99 -5.24 -19.91
N VAL A 325 -14.77 -4.71 -19.94
CA VAL A 325 -14.04 -4.21 -18.76
C VAL A 325 -14.04 -2.66 -18.67
N GLY A 326 -14.88 -2.00 -19.46
CA GLY A 326 -15.03 -0.54 -19.43
C GLY A 326 -13.91 0.25 -20.12
N ALA A 327 -13.11 -0.39 -20.95
CA ALA A 327 -12.02 0.22 -21.71
C ALA A 327 -12.45 0.57 -23.14
N ASP A 328 -13.41 1.44 -23.28
CA ASP A 328 -13.87 1.93 -24.59
C ASP A 328 -12.97 3.10 -25.02
N ASP A 329 -11.80 2.78 -25.59
CA ASP A 329 -10.78 3.77 -25.99
C ASP A 329 -10.99 4.20 -27.46
N PRO A 330 -11.37 5.46 -27.70
CA PRO A 330 -11.60 5.96 -29.05
C PRO A 330 -10.36 5.94 -29.94
N LEU A 331 -9.17 6.19 -29.39
CA LEU A 331 -7.91 6.18 -30.15
C LEU A 331 -7.56 4.75 -30.59
N ALA A 332 -7.75 3.77 -29.72
CA ALA A 332 -7.56 2.36 -30.07
C ALA A 332 -8.52 1.93 -31.19
N MET A 333 -9.81 2.31 -31.09
CA MET A 333 -10.80 2.06 -32.17
C MET A 333 -10.40 2.72 -33.47
N LEU A 334 -9.92 3.96 -33.43
CA LEU A 334 -9.44 4.70 -34.61
C LEU A 334 -8.27 3.95 -35.27
N ASN A 335 -7.30 3.50 -34.48
CA ASN A 335 -6.14 2.75 -35.00
C ASN A 335 -6.54 1.42 -35.63
N VAL A 336 -7.48 0.69 -35.04
CA VAL A 336 -8.03 -0.55 -35.60
C VAL A 336 -8.77 -0.26 -36.92
N GLY A 337 -9.60 0.79 -36.92
CA GLY A 337 -10.29 1.23 -38.15
C GLY A 337 -9.32 1.58 -39.27
N ILE A 338 -8.22 2.28 -38.98
CA ILE A 338 -7.14 2.58 -39.96
C ILE A 338 -6.47 1.29 -40.44
N SER A 339 -6.23 0.32 -39.58
CA SER A 339 -5.66 -0.96 -39.94
C SER A 339 -6.56 -1.72 -40.92
N TYR A 340 -7.87 -1.78 -40.67
CA TYR A 340 -8.84 -2.34 -41.62
C TYR A 340 -8.88 -1.55 -42.94
N PHE A 341 -8.85 -0.22 -42.87
CA PHE A 341 -8.82 0.63 -44.06
C PHE A 341 -7.61 0.32 -44.96
N ASN A 342 -6.43 0.17 -44.35
CA ASN A 342 -5.19 -0.16 -45.08
C ASN A 342 -5.24 -1.56 -45.72
N LYS A 343 -5.93 -2.51 -45.07
CA LYS A 343 -6.22 -3.85 -45.59
C LYS A 343 -7.31 -3.84 -46.71
N LYS A 344 -7.92 -2.71 -46.97
CA LYS A 344 -9.09 -2.54 -47.87
C LYS A 344 -10.35 -3.29 -47.38
N ASP A 345 -10.41 -3.63 -46.09
CA ASP A 345 -11.62 -4.11 -45.43
C ASP A 345 -12.44 -2.91 -44.94
N TYR A 346 -13.13 -2.34 -45.92
CA TYR A 346 -13.81 -1.06 -45.71
C TYR A 346 -15.07 -1.17 -44.87
N GLY A 347 -15.70 -2.35 -44.79
CA GLY A 347 -16.86 -2.58 -43.97
C GLY A 347 -16.52 -2.51 -42.49
N HIS A 348 -15.49 -3.23 -42.04
CA HIS A 348 -15.02 -3.16 -40.67
C HIS A 348 -14.40 -1.79 -40.36
N ALA A 349 -13.68 -1.17 -41.30
CA ALA A 349 -13.15 0.18 -41.12
C ALA A 349 -14.28 1.20 -40.84
N GLU A 350 -15.36 1.19 -41.65
CA GLU A 350 -16.52 2.05 -41.43
C GLU A 350 -17.14 1.86 -40.04
N SER A 351 -17.32 0.62 -39.63
CA SER A 351 -17.86 0.28 -38.32
C SER A 351 -17.01 0.90 -37.17
N MET A 352 -15.69 0.74 -37.24
CA MET A 352 -14.79 1.31 -36.24
C MET A 352 -14.82 2.85 -36.23
N PHE A 353 -14.75 3.50 -37.39
CA PHE A 353 -14.82 4.95 -37.44
C PHE A 353 -16.16 5.51 -36.94
N ARG A 354 -17.29 4.83 -37.20
CA ARG A 354 -18.59 5.20 -36.65
C ARG A 354 -18.59 5.13 -35.11
N ARG A 355 -18.05 4.04 -34.53
CA ARG A 355 -17.90 3.93 -33.07
C ARG A 355 -17.11 5.10 -32.49
N VAL A 356 -16.03 5.52 -33.15
CA VAL A 356 -15.26 6.71 -32.73
C VAL A 356 -16.12 7.98 -32.77
N THR A 357 -16.90 8.19 -33.86
CA THR A 357 -17.74 9.40 -33.98
C THR A 357 -18.89 9.47 -32.98
N GLU A 358 -19.27 8.34 -32.38
CA GLU A 358 -20.30 8.22 -31.33
C GLU A 358 -19.71 8.26 -29.91
N SER A 359 -18.38 8.28 -29.77
CA SER A 359 -17.68 8.27 -28.51
C SER A 359 -17.36 9.69 -27.97
N LYS A 360 -16.74 9.75 -26.79
CA LYS A 360 -16.19 10.98 -26.21
C LYS A 360 -14.72 11.20 -26.59
N ALA A 361 -14.39 11.01 -27.86
CA ALA A 361 -13.04 11.21 -28.37
C ALA A 361 -12.62 12.68 -28.37
N SER A 362 -11.32 12.93 -28.51
CA SER A 362 -10.79 14.28 -28.75
C SER A 362 -11.28 14.84 -30.08
N ASN A 363 -11.32 16.17 -30.21
CA ASN A 363 -11.70 16.81 -31.49
C ASN A 363 -10.80 16.34 -32.65
N SER A 364 -9.52 16.12 -32.41
CA SER A 364 -8.58 15.62 -33.41
C SER A 364 -8.90 14.18 -33.85
N ASP A 365 -9.23 13.30 -32.91
CA ASP A 365 -9.59 11.91 -33.21
C ASP A 365 -10.95 11.84 -33.94
N LEU A 366 -11.92 12.64 -33.49
CA LEU A 366 -13.21 12.77 -34.16
C LEU A 366 -13.04 13.31 -35.59
N ALA A 367 -12.22 14.34 -35.78
CA ALA A 367 -11.94 14.89 -37.09
C ALA A 367 -11.31 13.84 -38.00
N MET A 368 -10.33 13.07 -37.50
CA MET A 368 -9.70 11.98 -38.22
C MET A 368 -10.73 10.91 -38.62
N ALA A 369 -11.59 10.49 -37.70
CA ALA A 369 -12.64 9.50 -37.99
C ALA A 369 -13.64 10.00 -39.01
N TYR A 370 -14.12 11.23 -38.91
CA TYR A 370 -15.02 11.84 -39.93
C TYR A 370 -14.33 11.98 -41.30
N GLY A 371 -13.06 12.39 -41.34
CA GLY A 371 -12.31 12.46 -42.60
C GLY A 371 -12.18 11.11 -43.31
N LEU A 372 -11.88 10.06 -42.53
CA LEU A 372 -11.76 8.68 -43.08
C LEU A 372 -13.13 8.12 -43.46
N LEU A 373 -14.20 8.39 -42.72
CA LEU A 373 -15.57 8.05 -43.09
C LEU A 373 -15.96 8.75 -44.43
N GLY A 374 -15.66 10.03 -44.56
CA GLY A 374 -15.91 10.78 -45.82
C GLY A 374 -15.22 10.13 -47.01
N LYS A 375 -13.97 9.65 -46.84
CA LYS A 375 -13.26 8.91 -47.90
C LYS A 375 -13.96 7.61 -48.27
N LEU A 376 -14.43 6.84 -47.31
CA LEU A 376 -15.17 5.59 -47.56
C LEU A 376 -16.49 5.87 -48.27
N GLN A 377 -17.25 6.87 -47.80
CA GLN A 377 -18.53 7.26 -48.38
C GLN A 377 -18.38 7.77 -49.81
N LEU A 378 -17.30 8.53 -50.09
CA LEU A 378 -16.99 8.97 -51.46
C LEU A 378 -16.66 7.78 -52.37
N ARG A 379 -15.86 6.83 -51.91
CA ARG A 379 -15.57 5.59 -52.63
C ARG A 379 -16.85 4.83 -53.02
N ASP A 380 -17.82 4.79 -52.07
CA ASP A 380 -19.10 4.09 -52.23
C ASP A 380 -20.13 4.90 -53.04
N GLY A 381 -19.75 6.07 -53.57
CA GLY A 381 -20.63 6.94 -54.36
C GLY A 381 -21.65 7.73 -53.51
N LYS A 382 -21.54 7.67 -52.15
CA LYS A 382 -22.40 8.38 -51.21
C LYS A 382 -21.96 9.84 -51.03
N ASN A 383 -21.97 10.62 -52.12
CA ASN A 383 -21.38 11.95 -52.15
C ASN A 383 -22.00 12.92 -51.13
N ALA A 384 -23.33 12.84 -50.88
CA ALA A 384 -23.99 13.69 -49.92
C ALA A 384 -23.47 13.42 -48.48
N ASP A 385 -23.36 12.15 -48.09
CA ASP A 385 -22.86 11.74 -46.80
C ASP A 385 -21.37 12.12 -46.64
N ALA A 386 -20.55 11.92 -47.71
CA ALA A 386 -19.16 12.31 -47.69
C ALA A 386 -18.97 13.82 -47.46
N ILE A 387 -19.79 14.67 -48.08
CA ILE A 387 -19.76 16.13 -47.82
C ILE A 387 -20.05 16.44 -46.37
N VAL A 388 -21.01 15.78 -45.76
CA VAL A 388 -21.34 15.98 -44.30
C VAL A 388 -20.14 15.59 -43.45
N SER A 389 -19.59 14.43 -43.68
CA SER A 389 -18.44 13.92 -42.90
C SER A 389 -17.20 14.82 -43.06
N PHE A 390 -16.88 15.25 -44.29
CA PHE A 390 -15.75 16.16 -44.52
C PHE A 390 -15.95 17.55 -43.89
N LYS A 391 -17.17 18.10 -43.90
CA LYS A 391 -17.46 19.36 -43.18
C LYS A 391 -17.24 19.20 -41.70
N LYS A 392 -17.69 18.08 -41.09
CA LYS A 392 -17.47 17.78 -39.70
C LYS A 392 -15.98 17.65 -39.33
N CYS A 393 -15.20 17.01 -40.21
CA CYS A 393 -13.75 16.93 -40.07
C CYS A 393 -13.13 18.35 -39.95
N LEU A 394 -13.45 19.27 -40.85
CA LEU A 394 -12.92 20.63 -40.83
C LEU A 394 -13.47 21.49 -39.70
N GLU A 395 -14.71 21.24 -39.25
CA GLU A 395 -15.30 21.95 -38.11
C GLU A 395 -14.55 21.60 -36.82
N LEU A 396 -14.18 20.35 -36.65
CA LEU A 396 -13.54 19.83 -35.44
C LEU A 396 -12.03 20.12 -35.40
N ASP A 397 -11.35 20.04 -36.54
CA ASP A 397 -9.91 20.29 -36.66
C ASP A 397 -9.56 20.92 -38.03
N PRO A 398 -9.69 22.25 -38.15
CA PRO A 398 -9.49 22.96 -39.42
C PRO A 398 -8.04 23.00 -39.90
N VAL A 399 -7.08 22.67 -39.03
CA VAL A 399 -5.63 22.65 -39.35
C VAL A 399 -5.04 21.27 -39.19
N GLY A 400 -5.86 20.26 -38.93
CA GLY A 400 -5.44 18.88 -38.74
C GLY A 400 -4.86 18.23 -39.98
N ARG A 401 -4.30 17.05 -39.75
CA ARG A 401 -3.60 16.29 -40.81
C ARG A 401 -4.43 16.06 -42.10
N LEU A 402 -5.73 15.89 -41.99
CA LEU A 402 -6.65 15.66 -43.13
C LEU A 402 -7.28 16.94 -43.69
N ALA A 403 -7.10 18.09 -43.04
CA ALA A 403 -7.77 19.32 -43.42
C ALA A 403 -7.47 19.75 -44.88
N PRO A 404 -6.21 19.82 -45.35
CA PRO A 404 -5.92 20.25 -46.72
C PRO A 404 -6.58 19.34 -47.78
N GLU A 405 -6.45 18.03 -47.64
CA GLU A 405 -7.04 17.05 -48.55
C GLU A 405 -8.59 17.14 -48.51
N THR A 406 -9.16 17.32 -47.31
CA THR A 406 -10.61 17.44 -47.13
C THR A 406 -11.16 18.68 -47.81
N GLU A 407 -10.47 19.84 -47.72
CA GLU A 407 -10.86 21.05 -48.40
C GLU A 407 -10.87 20.89 -49.94
N ASP A 408 -9.83 20.26 -50.49
CA ASP A 408 -9.73 20.06 -51.95
C ASP A 408 -10.82 19.13 -52.47
N VAL A 409 -11.10 18.04 -51.74
CA VAL A 409 -12.21 17.13 -52.08
C VAL A 409 -13.57 17.86 -52.01
N LEU A 410 -13.82 18.67 -50.97
CA LEU A 410 -15.07 19.45 -50.86
C LEU A 410 -15.23 20.47 -52.00
N LYS A 411 -14.16 21.14 -52.44
CA LYS A 411 -14.17 22.03 -53.63
C LYS A 411 -14.53 21.23 -54.88
N ALA A 412 -13.92 20.11 -55.10
CA ALA A 412 -14.18 19.24 -56.25
C ALA A 412 -15.63 18.70 -56.30
N LEU A 413 -16.20 18.36 -55.11
CA LEU A 413 -17.60 17.89 -55.03
C LEU A 413 -18.64 18.97 -55.20
N LYS A 414 -18.33 20.27 -54.95
CA LYS A 414 -19.19 21.39 -55.18
C LYS A 414 -19.20 21.87 -56.67
N SER A 415 -18.17 21.55 -57.43
CA SER A 415 -18.03 21.93 -58.84
C SER A 415 -18.68 20.93 -59.80
N ARG A 416 -19.19 19.83 -59.29
CA ARG A 416 -19.97 18.82 -60.05
C ARG A 416 -21.45 18.97 -59.78
#